data_759ded253e000cf82569e6f9c5496fae
#
_entry.id   759ded253e000cf82569e6f9c5496fae
#
_cell.length_a   1.000
_cell.length_b   1.000
_cell.length_c   1.000
_cell.angle_alpha   90.00
_cell.angle_beta   90.00
_cell.angle_gamma   90.00
#
_symmetry.space_group_name_H-M   'P 1'
#
loop_
_entity.id
_entity.type
_entity.pdbx_description
1 polymer ?
#
loop_
_entity_poly.entity_id
_entity_poly.type
_entity_poly.pdbx_seq_one_letter_code
_entity_poly.pdbx_strand_id
1 'polypeptide(L)'
;ERFLAEYRDNPLALAEVLFLLPNRRACKAMADAFVKAQGMQPTLLPQMTPIGDVEEDELLLSGEGAEEALFGLPPAIERSERLMLFTKIIMAKPSDFGLEKMSLNQACFLAQELARLIDTVHNENLDFSNLAQLVPEEYAAHWQETLKFLEIITRYWPEILKERGL
;
A
#
# COMPACT_ATOMS: atom_id res chain seq x y z
N GLU A 1 1.98 -24.51 20.37
CA GLU A 1 2.79 -25.51 21.07
C GLU A 1 3.85 -26.12 20.16
N ARG A 2 3.50 -26.61 18.95
CA ARG A 2 4.47 -27.25 18.03
C ARG A 2 5.59 -26.30 17.62
N PHE A 3 5.27 -25.07 17.26
CA PHE A 3 6.23 -24.02 16.91
C PHE A 3 7.18 -23.71 18.09
N LEU A 4 6.67 -23.58 19.32
CA LEU A 4 7.50 -23.31 20.49
C LEU A 4 8.46 -24.46 20.83
N ALA A 5 8.12 -25.69 20.45
CA ALA A 5 8.98 -26.84 20.67
C ALA A 5 10.28 -26.75 19.83
N GLU A 6 10.26 -26.14 18.68
CA GLU A 6 11.44 -25.96 17.80
C GLU A 6 12.45 -24.97 18.38
N TYR A 7 12.01 -24.02 19.21
CA TYR A 7 12.86 -23.00 19.83
C TYR A 7 13.18 -23.26 21.30
N ARG A 8 12.81 -24.43 21.83
CA ARG A 8 12.99 -24.76 23.26
C ARG A 8 14.47 -24.68 23.67
N ASP A 9 15.37 -25.15 22.82
CA ASP A 9 16.81 -25.22 23.09
C ASP A 9 17.54 -23.90 22.75
N ASN A 10 16.92 -23.00 21.99
CA ASN A 10 17.45 -21.69 21.67
C ASN A 10 16.34 -20.59 21.73
N PRO A 11 15.98 -20.12 22.93
CA PRO A 11 14.94 -19.12 23.11
C PRO A 11 15.26 -17.75 22.47
N LEU A 12 16.54 -17.43 22.28
CA LEU A 12 16.95 -16.17 21.65
C LEU A 12 16.57 -16.14 20.16
N ALA A 13 16.70 -17.26 19.46
CA ALA A 13 16.29 -17.36 18.07
C ALA A 13 14.79 -17.13 17.86
N LEU A 14 13.95 -17.34 18.91
CA LEU A 14 12.53 -16.99 18.84
C LEU A 14 12.30 -15.49 18.68
N ALA A 15 13.15 -14.65 19.27
CA ALA A 15 13.04 -13.20 19.16
C ALA A 15 13.42 -12.66 17.76
N GLU A 16 14.15 -13.45 16.98
CA GLU A 16 14.51 -13.11 15.59
C GLU A 16 13.41 -13.46 14.58
N VAL A 17 12.40 -14.23 15.00
CA VAL A 17 11.28 -14.63 14.14
C VAL A 17 10.31 -13.47 13.98
N LEU A 18 9.98 -13.12 12.75
CA LEU A 18 8.96 -12.13 12.40
C LEU A 18 7.65 -12.80 11.99
N PHE A 19 6.55 -12.48 12.69
CA PHE A 19 5.19 -12.83 12.30
C PHE A 19 4.50 -11.64 11.63
N LEU A 20 4.15 -11.77 10.37
CA LEU A 20 3.29 -10.83 9.66
C LEU A 20 1.84 -11.25 9.87
N LEU A 21 1.04 -10.38 10.48
CA LEU A 21 -0.33 -10.65 10.88
C LEU A 21 -1.30 -9.65 10.24
N PRO A 22 -2.57 -10.02 10.06
CA PRO A 22 -3.51 -9.16 9.31
C PRO A 22 -3.75 -7.78 9.94
N ASN A 23 -3.65 -7.66 11.27
CA ASN A 23 -3.91 -6.42 11.99
C ASN A 23 -3.35 -6.46 13.41
N ARG A 24 -3.33 -5.30 14.09
CA ARG A 24 -2.83 -5.13 15.47
C ARG A 24 -3.56 -5.99 16.51
N ARG A 25 -4.85 -6.30 16.29
CA ARG A 25 -5.61 -7.20 17.20
C ARG A 25 -5.08 -8.62 17.10
N ALA A 26 -4.74 -9.09 15.89
CA ALA A 26 -4.15 -10.40 15.67
C ALA A 26 -2.77 -10.48 16.34
N CYS A 27 -1.94 -9.42 16.26
CA CYS A 27 -0.65 -9.36 16.95
C CYS A 27 -0.82 -9.52 18.47
N LYS A 28 -1.75 -8.77 19.07
CA LYS A 28 -2.03 -8.87 20.49
C LYS A 28 -2.55 -10.25 20.90
N ALA A 29 -3.50 -10.80 20.16
CA ALA A 29 -4.04 -12.14 20.42
C ALA A 29 -2.97 -13.24 20.31
N MET A 30 -2.06 -13.11 19.34
CA MET A 30 -0.93 -14.03 19.16
C MET A 30 0.05 -13.91 20.33
N ALA A 31 0.43 -12.70 20.75
CA ALA A 31 1.29 -12.47 21.91
C ALA A 31 0.69 -13.08 23.19
N ASP A 32 -0.61 -12.86 23.44
CA ASP A 32 -1.33 -13.45 24.58
C ASP A 32 -1.34 -14.99 24.51
N ALA A 33 -1.46 -15.56 23.31
CA ALA A 33 -1.40 -17.01 23.09
C ALA A 33 -0.01 -17.59 23.39
N PHE A 34 1.05 -16.90 22.99
CA PHE A 34 2.44 -17.28 23.31
C PHE A 34 2.68 -17.28 24.82
N VAL A 35 2.28 -16.21 25.52
CA VAL A 35 2.41 -16.12 26.99
C VAL A 35 1.65 -17.24 27.70
N LYS A 36 0.41 -17.52 27.28
CA LYS A 36 -0.38 -18.62 27.83
C LYS A 36 0.24 -19.99 27.59
N ALA A 37 0.75 -20.22 26.37
CA ALA A 37 1.38 -21.49 26.02
C ALA A 37 2.65 -21.77 26.83
N GLN A 38 3.32 -20.74 27.33
CA GLN A 38 4.50 -20.84 28.18
C GLN A 38 4.19 -20.77 29.68
N GLY A 39 2.94 -20.96 30.06
CA GLY A 39 2.54 -21.05 31.48
C GLY A 39 2.62 -19.72 32.23
N MET A 40 2.45 -18.58 31.54
CA MET A 40 2.47 -17.22 32.12
C MET A 40 3.84 -16.85 32.74
N GLN A 41 4.92 -17.50 32.33
CA GLN A 41 6.26 -17.16 32.78
C GLN A 41 6.87 -16.06 31.91
N PRO A 42 7.82 -15.26 32.41
CA PRO A 42 8.58 -14.32 31.60
C PRO A 42 9.24 -15.06 30.44
N THR A 43 8.96 -14.57 29.20
CA THR A 43 9.42 -15.24 27.99
C THR A 43 9.74 -14.22 26.92
N LEU A 44 10.68 -14.56 26.04
CA LEU A 44 10.89 -13.82 24.81
C LEU A 44 9.75 -14.12 23.84
N LEU A 45 9.25 -13.07 23.20
CA LEU A 45 8.24 -13.18 22.15
C LEU A 45 8.89 -12.94 20.79
N PRO A 46 8.40 -13.61 19.74
CA PRO A 46 8.76 -13.25 18.38
C PRO A 46 8.28 -11.83 18.05
N GLN A 47 8.89 -11.22 17.05
CA GLN A 47 8.42 -9.94 16.52
C GLN A 47 7.07 -10.16 15.82
N MET A 48 6.12 -9.25 16.05
CA MET A 48 4.76 -9.36 15.50
C MET A 48 4.34 -8.02 14.93
N THR A 49 4.23 -7.96 13.61
CA THR A 49 3.91 -6.73 12.89
C THR A 49 2.68 -6.93 12.02
N PRO A 50 1.72 -5.98 12.01
CA PRO A 50 0.63 -6.00 11.06
C PRO A 50 1.17 -5.82 9.63
N ILE A 51 0.64 -6.57 8.66
CA ILE A 51 1.07 -6.47 7.25
C ILE A 51 0.98 -5.04 6.73
N GLY A 52 -0.02 -4.27 7.16
CA GLY A 52 -0.19 -2.87 6.73
C GLY A 52 0.73 -1.85 7.41
N ASP A 53 1.47 -2.25 8.44
CA ASP A 53 2.38 -1.38 9.21
C ASP A 53 3.87 -1.70 8.90
N VAL A 54 4.13 -2.62 7.97
CA VAL A 54 5.50 -3.00 7.59
C VAL A 54 6.06 -1.95 6.64
N GLU A 55 7.19 -1.35 7.02
CA GLU A 55 7.97 -0.47 6.15
C GLU A 55 9.08 -1.28 5.46
N GLU A 56 9.40 -0.93 4.20
CA GLU A 56 10.42 -1.65 3.42
C GLU A 56 11.78 -1.67 4.12
N ASP A 57 12.16 -0.55 4.74
CA ASP A 57 13.42 -0.42 5.49
C ASP A 57 13.46 -1.36 6.71
N GLU A 58 12.32 -1.61 7.35
CA GLU A 58 12.21 -2.52 8.49
C GLU A 58 12.32 -3.99 8.05
N LEU A 59 11.81 -4.32 6.86
CA LEU A 59 12.00 -5.63 6.25
C LEU A 59 13.46 -5.90 5.87
N LEU A 60 14.16 -4.91 5.33
CA LEU A 60 15.58 -5.00 4.99
C LEU A 60 16.47 -5.27 6.23
N LEU A 61 16.06 -4.75 7.39
CA LEU A 61 16.79 -4.94 8.64
C LEU A 61 16.45 -6.27 9.35
N SER A 62 15.40 -6.98 8.92
CA SER A 62 14.87 -8.14 9.65
C SER A 62 15.54 -9.47 9.36
N GLY A 63 16.60 -9.53 8.51
CA GLY A 63 17.46 -10.71 8.41
C GLY A 63 17.67 -11.32 7.03
N GLU A 64 18.46 -12.38 6.99
CA GLU A 64 18.86 -13.13 5.79
C GLU A 64 17.62 -13.65 5.02
N GLY A 65 17.52 -13.28 3.75
CA GLY A 65 16.45 -13.68 2.84
C GLY A 65 15.40 -12.60 2.53
N ALA A 66 15.24 -11.56 3.36
CA ALA A 66 14.39 -10.43 3.06
C ALA A 66 14.98 -9.59 1.90
N GLU A 67 16.29 -9.41 1.89
CA GLU A 67 17.02 -8.75 0.80
C GLU A 67 16.75 -9.43 -0.55
N GLU A 68 16.89 -10.75 -0.64
CA GLU A 68 16.75 -11.51 -1.89
C GLU A 68 15.32 -11.43 -2.47
N ALA A 69 14.31 -11.36 -1.59
CA ALA A 69 12.92 -11.19 -1.98
C ALA A 69 12.61 -9.75 -2.46
N LEU A 70 13.28 -8.75 -1.92
CA LEU A 70 13.07 -7.33 -2.27
C LEU A 70 13.92 -6.87 -3.45
N PHE A 71 15.12 -7.41 -3.67
CA PHE A 71 15.99 -7.04 -4.79
C PHE A 71 15.41 -7.31 -6.19
N GLY A 72 14.39 -8.15 -6.29
CA GLY A 72 13.67 -8.41 -7.55
C GLY A 72 12.51 -7.45 -7.82
N LEU A 73 12.13 -6.61 -6.85
CA LEU A 73 11.02 -5.65 -6.97
C LEU A 73 11.58 -4.25 -7.26
N PRO A 74 10.95 -3.47 -8.17
CA PRO A 74 11.28 -2.07 -8.30
C PRO A 74 10.97 -1.33 -6.99
N PRO A 75 11.73 -0.26 -6.68
CA PRO A 75 11.50 0.51 -5.46
C PRO A 75 10.09 1.13 -5.47
N ALA A 76 9.42 1.11 -4.31
CA ALA A 76 8.13 1.75 -4.18
C ALA A 76 8.28 3.28 -4.17
N ILE A 77 7.33 3.96 -4.83
CA ILE A 77 7.30 5.42 -4.80
C ILE A 77 6.89 5.93 -3.42
N GLU A 78 7.65 6.89 -2.89
CA GLU A 78 7.32 7.57 -1.64
C GLU A 78 5.92 8.22 -1.70
N ARG A 79 5.15 8.08 -0.62
CA ARG A 79 3.79 8.59 -0.53
C ARG A 79 3.69 10.10 -0.80
N SER A 80 4.63 10.86 -0.26
CA SER A 80 4.72 12.32 -0.45
C SER A 80 5.05 12.68 -1.89
N GLU A 81 5.96 11.95 -2.52
CA GLU A 81 6.33 12.13 -3.92
C GLU A 81 5.16 11.81 -4.85
N ARG A 82 4.47 10.70 -4.64
CA ARG A 82 3.26 10.33 -5.38
C ARG A 82 2.20 11.42 -5.31
N LEU A 83 1.96 11.96 -4.12
CA LEU A 83 1.01 13.05 -3.93
C LEU A 83 1.40 14.31 -4.70
N MET A 84 2.69 14.69 -4.64
CA MET A 84 3.18 15.84 -5.38
C MET A 84 3.06 15.66 -6.90
N LEU A 85 3.32 14.47 -7.41
CA LEU A 85 3.20 14.17 -8.84
C LEU A 85 1.76 14.26 -9.31
N PHE A 86 0.80 13.65 -8.60
CA PHE A 86 -0.62 13.80 -8.92
C PHE A 86 -1.08 15.25 -8.87
N THR A 87 -0.68 15.99 -7.84
CA THR A 87 -0.99 17.41 -7.73
C THR A 87 -0.45 18.20 -8.94
N LYS A 88 0.78 17.93 -9.37
CA LYS A 88 1.38 18.56 -10.56
C LYS A 88 0.63 18.23 -11.84
N ILE A 89 0.24 16.95 -12.04
CA ILE A 89 -0.52 16.53 -13.22
C ILE A 89 -1.87 17.28 -13.26
N ILE A 90 -2.60 17.31 -12.14
CA ILE A 90 -3.89 17.98 -12.03
C ILE A 90 -3.75 19.47 -12.33
N MET A 91 -2.72 20.12 -11.81
CA MET A 91 -2.48 21.55 -11.99
C MET A 91 -1.93 21.91 -13.38
N ALA A 92 -1.33 20.97 -14.09
CA ALA A 92 -0.75 21.22 -15.42
C ALA A 92 -1.81 21.40 -16.52
N LYS A 93 -2.98 20.74 -16.37
CA LYS A 93 -4.05 20.76 -17.36
C LYS A 93 -5.44 20.86 -16.71
N PRO A 94 -5.71 21.91 -15.93
CA PRO A 94 -6.97 22.00 -15.20
C PRO A 94 -8.19 22.08 -16.14
N SER A 95 -8.05 22.70 -17.32
CA SER A 95 -9.12 22.81 -18.32
C SER A 95 -9.51 21.46 -18.92
N ASP A 96 -8.56 20.56 -19.11
CA ASP A 96 -8.82 19.22 -19.67
C ASP A 96 -9.72 18.39 -18.74
N PHE A 97 -9.74 18.74 -17.45
CA PHE A 97 -10.50 18.07 -16.40
C PHE A 97 -11.72 18.87 -15.92
N GLY A 98 -12.09 19.98 -16.57
CA GLY A 98 -13.17 20.85 -16.11
C GLY A 98 -12.87 21.63 -14.82
N LEU A 99 -11.59 21.81 -14.47
CA LEU A 99 -11.12 22.31 -13.17
C LEU A 99 -10.44 23.68 -13.26
N GLU A 100 -10.89 24.55 -14.17
CA GLU A 100 -10.23 25.81 -14.55
C GLU A 100 -9.94 26.80 -13.41
N LYS A 101 -10.63 26.68 -12.28
CA LYS A 101 -10.47 27.57 -11.11
C LYS A 101 -10.00 26.86 -9.85
N MET A 102 -9.30 25.75 -9.99
CA MET A 102 -8.86 24.95 -8.86
C MET A 102 -7.69 25.62 -8.12
N SER A 103 -7.81 25.73 -6.80
CA SER A 103 -6.71 26.12 -5.93
C SER A 103 -5.74 24.94 -5.69
N LEU A 104 -4.49 25.25 -5.28
CA LEU A 104 -3.52 24.23 -4.94
C LEU A 104 -4.03 23.26 -3.85
N ASN A 105 -4.72 23.77 -2.83
CA ASN A 105 -5.29 22.93 -1.76
C ASN A 105 -6.34 21.96 -2.30
N GLN A 106 -7.18 22.40 -3.22
CA GLN A 106 -8.18 21.53 -3.86
C GLN A 106 -7.48 20.46 -4.74
N ALA A 107 -6.44 20.85 -5.47
CA ALA A 107 -5.66 19.91 -6.26
C ALA A 107 -4.96 18.84 -5.38
N CYS A 108 -4.39 19.25 -4.23
CA CYS A 108 -3.81 18.30 -3.27
C CYS A 108 -4.85 17.34 -2.70
N PHE A 109 -6.04 17.84 -2.35
CA PHE A 109 -7.13 17.01 -1.86
C PHE A 109 -7.57 15.99 -2.92
N LEU A 110 -7.77 16.46 -4.15
CA LEU A 110 -8.14 15.59 -5.27
C LEU A 110 -7.05 14.53 -5.58
N ALA A 111 -5.77 14.92 -5.47
CA ALA A 111 -4.64 14.02 -5.60
C ALA A 111 -4.63 12.91 -4.52
N GLN A 112 -5.03 13.24 -3.29
CA GLN A 112 -5.17 12.24 -2.22
C GLN A 112 -6.30 11.24 -2.51
N GLU A 113 -7.45 11.72 -2.96
CA GLU A 113 -8.57 10.84 -3.31
C GLU A 113 -8.23 9.95 -4.51
N LEU A 114 -7.50 10.50 -5.50
CA LEU A 114 -7.02 9.74 -6.65
C LEU A 114 -6.06 8.63 -6.22
N ALA A 115 -5.12 8.93 -5.32
CA ALA A 115 -4.20 7.94 -4.76
C ALA A 115 -4.95 6.81 -4.03
N ARG A 116 -5.96 7.15 -3.22
CA ARG A 116 -6.81 6.15 -2.53
C ARG A 116 -7.58 5.27 -3.51
N LEU A 117 -8.11 5.86 -4.59
CA LEU A 117 -8.81 5.11 -5.61
C LEU A 117 -7.90 4.06 -6.26
N ILE A 118 -6.67 4.46 -6.63
CA ILE A 118 -5.68 3.55 -7.21
C ILE A 118 -5.36 2.41 -6.23
N ASP A 119 -5.09 2.74 -4.96
CA ASP A 119 -4.77 1.75 -3.95
C ASP A 119 -5.94 0.76 -3.76
N THR A 120 -7.19 1.24 -3.77
CA THR A 120 -8.38 0.39 -3.69
C THR A 120 -8.48 -0.55 -4.88
N VAL A 121 -8.30 -0.03 -6.09
CA VAL A 121 -8.41 -0.83 -7.33
C VAL A 121 -7.31 -1.91 -7.38
N HIS A 122 -6.09 -1.57 -6.99
CA HIS A 122 -4.99 -2.53 -6.93
C HIS A 122 -5.21 -3.60 -5.84
N ASN A 123 -5.66 -3.21 -4.65
CA ASN A 123 -5.94 -4.14 -3.56
C ASN A 123 -7.06 -5.13 -3.88
N GLU A 124 -8.07 -4.69 -4.63
CA GLU A 124 -9.17 -5.53 -5.10
C GLU A 124 -8.82 -6.30 -6.39
N ASN A 125 -7.60 -6.13 -6.89
CA ASN A 125 -7.13 -6.74 -8.15
C ASN A 125 -8.08 -6.45 -9.34
N LEU A 126 -8.58 -5.21 -9.39
CA LEU A 126 -9.46 -4.73 -10.45
C LEU A 126 -8.67 -4.01 -11.54
N ASP A 127 -9.31 -3.84 -12.70
CA ASP A 127 -8.77 -3.17 -13.86
C ASP A 127 -9.64 -1.96 -14.25
N PHE A 128 -8.99 -0.89 -14.68
CA PHE A 128 -9.65 0.32 -15.18
C PHE A 128 -10.17 0.20 -16.62
N SER A 129 -9.85 -0.87 -17.35
CA SER A 129 -10.18 -1.04 -18.79
C SER A 129 -11.67 -0.97 -19.12
N ASN A 130 -12.54 -1.35 -18.18
CA ASN A 130 -13.99 -1.39 -18.38
C ASN A 130 -14.74 -0.15 -17.88
N LEU A 131 -14.05 0.88 -17.40
CA LEU A 131 -14.68 2.09 -16.83
C LEU A 131 -15.65 2.78 -17.81
N ALA A 132 -15.31 2.79 -19.10
CA ALA A 132 -16.14 3.43 -20.12
C ALA A 132 -17.52 2.76 -20.29
N GLN A 133 -17.65 1.49 -19.87
CA GLN A 133 -18.87 0.69 -20.06
C GLN A 133 -19.79 0.70 -18.84
N LEU A 134 -19.34 1.29 -17.70
CA LEU A 134 -20.06 1.22 -16.43
C LEU A 134 -21.28 2.12 -16.33
N VAL A 135 -21.42 3.11 -17.22
CA VAL A 135 -22.44 4.15 -17.09
C VAL A 135 -23.43 4.10 -18.26
N PRO A 136 -24.74 4.15 -17.98
CA PRO A 136 -25.78 4.26 -18.99
C PRO A 136 -25.61 5.49 -19.89
N GLU A 137 -26.08 5.41 -21.14
CA GLU A 137 -25.93 6.47 -22.14
C GLU A 137 -26.52 7.85 -21.70
N GLU A 138 -27.53 7.83 -20.85
CA GLU A 138 -28.19 9.03 -20.32
C GLU A 138 -27.26 9.91 -19.42
N TYR A 139 -26.19 9.34 -18.87
CA TYR A 139 -25.17 10.04 -18.07
C TYR A 139 -23.84 10.20 -18.81
N ALA A 140 -23.83 9.93 -20.11
CA ALA A 140 -22.61 9.85 -20.90
C ALA A 140 -21.78 11.14 -20.89
N ALA A 141 -22.43 12.32 -20.94
CA ALA A 141 -21.71 13.61 -20.99
C ALA A 141 -20.87 13.87 -19.72
N HIS A 142 -21.48 13.73 -18.55
CA HIS A 142 -20.78 13.92 -17.27
C HIS A 142 -19.74 12.84 -17.03
N TRP A 143 -20.04 11.61 -17.44
CA TRP A 143 -19.11 10.48 -17.31
C TRP A 143 -17.88 10.65 -18.19
N GLN A 144 -18.01 11.23 -19.36
CA GLN A 144 -16.88 11.56 -20.24
C GLN A 144 -15.89 12.53 -19.59
N GLU A 145 -16.36 13.50 -18.82
CA GLU A 145 -15.48 14.39 -18.04
C GLU A 145 -14.74 13.62 -16.95
N THR A 146 -15.44 12.72 -16.25
CA THR A 146 -14.83 11.85 -15.25
C THR A 146 -13.79 10.91 -15.87
N LEU A 147 -14.07 10.32 -17.03
CA LEU A 147 -13.13 9.47 -17.74
C LEU A 147 -11.86 10.22 -18.15
N LYS A 148 -11.98 11.46 -18.64
CA LYS A 148 -10.82 12.30 -18.93
C LYS A 148 -9.96 12.55 -17.70
N PHE A 149 -10.58 12.78 -16.54
CA PHE A 149 -9.86 12.91 -15.28
C PHE A 149 -9.15 11.61 -14.91
N LEU A 150 -9.79 10.46 -15.10
CA LEU A 150 -9.21 9.16 -14.83
C LEU A 150 -8.10 8.75 -15.83
N GLU A 151 -7.94 9.47 -16.96
CA GLU A 151 -6.73 9.31 -17.81
C GLU A 151 -5.43 9.59 -17.06
N ILE A 152 -5.47 10.35 -15.97
CA ILE A 152 -4.32 10.53 -15.08
C ILE A 152 -3.80 9.17 -14.60
N ILE A 153 -4.70 8.26 -14.23
CA ILE A 153 -4.34 6.94 -13.72
C ILE A 153 -4.02 5.97 -14.86
N THR A 154 -4.85 5.96 -15.90
CA THR A 154 -4.79 4.91 -16.92
C THR A 154 -3.70 5.16 -17.95
N ARG A 155 -3.31 6.42 -18.14
CA ARG A 155 -2.36 6.81 -19.18
C ARG A 155 -1.11 7.50 -18.62
N TYR A 156 -1.27 8.61 -17.90
CA TYR A 156 -0.11 9.42 -17.49
C TYR A 156 0.69 8.79 -16.36
N TRP A 157 0.03 8.16 -15.42
CA TRP A 157 0.69 7.56 -14.26
C TRP A 157 1.62 6.39 -14.64
N PRO A 158 1.21 5.40 -15.45
CA PRO A 158 2.09 4.33 -15.88
C PRO A 158 3.31 4.83 -16.68
N GLU A 159 3.15 5.89 -17.49
CA GLU A 159 4.27 6.49 -18.21
C GLU A 159 5.30 7.11 -17.25
N ILE A 160 4.84 7.84 -16.23
CA ILE A 160 5.71 8.45 -15.22
C ILE A 160 6.46 7.40 -14.39
N LEU A 161 5.80 6.33 -13.98
CA LEU A 161 6.45 5.23 -13.25
C LEU A 161 7.54 4.59 -14.11
N LYS A 162 7.22 4.31 -15.36
CA LYS A 162 8.19 3.73 -16.32
C LYS A 162 9.41 4.63 -16.55
N GLU A 163 9.22 5.95 -16.70
CA GLU A 163 10.31 6.92 -16.86
C GLU A 163 11.23 7.00 -15.64
N ARG A 164 10.70 6.70 -14.47
CA ARG A 164 11.43 6.73 -13.20
C ARG A 164 12.04 5.39 -12.79
N GLY A 165 11.71 4.31 -13.50
CA GLY A 165 12.18 2.97 -13.16
C GLY A 165 11.51 2.38 -11.91
N LEU A 166 10.26 2.80 -11.64
CA LEU A 166 9.43 2.38 -10.52
C LEU A 166 8.40 1.35 -10.96
#